data_880c555d5a6cbefd2ec3ee205fa77d23
#
_entry.id   880c555d5a6cbefd2ec3ee205fa77d23
#
_cell.length_a   1.000
_cell.length_b   1.000
_cell.length_c   1.000
_cell.angle_alpha   90.00
_cell.angle_beta   90.00
_cell.angle_gamma   90.00
#
_symmetry.space_group_name_H-M   'P 1'
#
loop_
_entity.id
_entity.type
_entity.pdbx_description
1 polymer ?
#
loop_
_entity_poly.entity_id
_entity_poly.type
_entity_poly.pdbx_seq_one_letter_code
_entity_poly.pdbx_strand_id
1 'polypeptide(L)'
;METLEELLNELQIENQQLQTVLIQKQSLMIQNKETERALEEIEKGSEEIYKTIGPILVRANREDVKKDLEESREEVELKIKSLEKQETRLKEKIKAIQGKFQGLTKTGSGG
;
A
#
# COMPACT_ATOMS: atom_id res chain seq x y z
N MET A 1 -26.51 21.10 7.04
CA MET A 1 -26.09 21.46 5.67
C MET A 1 -24.60 21.71 5.60
N GLU A 2 -23.91 20.98 4.72
CA GLU A 2 -22.47 21.15 4.60
C GLU A 2 -22.14 22.43 3.80
N THR A 3 -21.18 23.19 4.31
CA THR A 3 -20.69 24.39 3.62
C THR A 3 -19.57 24.00 2.65
N LEU A 4 -19.24 24.90 1.73
CA LEU A 4 -18.08 24.73 0.83
C LEU A 4 -16.78 24.57 1.62
N GLU A 5 -16.63 25.31 2.69
CA GLU A 5 -15.45 25.23 3.56
C GLU A 5 -15.33 23.85 4.22
N GLU A 6 -16.42 23.31 4.71
CA GLU A 6 -16.45 21.96 5.31
C GLU A 6 -16.10 20.90 4.28
N LEU A 7 -16.64 21.01 3.06
CA LEU A 7 -16.34 20.07 1.97
C LEU A 7 -14.89 20.15 1.54
N LEU A 8 -14.31 21.34 1.49
CA LEU A 8 -12.89 21.52 1.17
C LEU A 8 -12.00 20.88 2.22
N ASN A 9 -12.36 21.03 3.50
CA ASN A 9 -11.64 20.41 4.60
C ASN A 9 -11.71 18.88 4.52
N GLU A 10 -12.90 18.33 4.28
CA GLU A 10 -13.08 16.89 4.10
C GLU A 10 -12.24 16.38 2.93
N LEU A 11 -12.29 17.08 1.81
CA LEU A 11 -11.54 16.72 0.61
C LEU A 11 -10.04 16.67 0.89
N GLN A 12 -9.53 17.66 1.62
CA GLN A 12 -8.12 17.73 1.99
C GLN A 12 -7.72 16.54 2.86
N ILE A 13 -8.54 16.21 3.86
CA ILE A 13 -8.29 15.10 4.78
C ILE A 13 -8.28 13.78 4.00
N GLU A 14 -9.28 13.55 3.16
CA GLU A 14 -9.39 12.31 2.40
C GLU A 14 -8.24 12.16 1.40
N ASN A 15 -7.83 13.25 0.77
CA ASN A 15 -6.68 13.24 -0.15
C ASN A 15 -5.38 12.93 0.58
N GLN A 16 -5.18 13.44 1.80
CA GLN A 16 -4.01 13.12 2.61
C GLN A 16 -3.99 11.66 3.00
N GLN A 17 -5.13 11.11 3.39
CA GLN A 17 -5.25 9.70 3.71
C GLN A 17 -4.98 8.82 2.50
N LEU A 18 -5.48 9.20 1.34
CA LEU A 18 -5.23 8.48 0.09
C LEU A 18 -3.73 8.47 -0.24
N GLN A 19 -3.06 9.61 -0.09
CA GLN A 19 -1.62 9.70 -0.32
C GLN A 19 -0.86 8.74 0.60
N THR A 20 -1.22 8.70 1.88
CA THR A 20 -0.59 7.80 2.85
C THR A 20 -0.79 6.34 2.45
N VAL A 21 -2.00 5.97 2.06
CA VAL A 21 -2.31 4.59 1.62
C VAL A 21 -1.50 4.23 0.37
N LEU A 22 -1.42 5.12 -0.60
CA LEU A 22 -0.67 4.88 -1.84
C LEU A 22 0.83 4.70 -1.57
N ILE A 23 1.40 5.51 -0.68
CA ILE A 23 2.81 5.41 -0.30
C ILE A 23 3.08 4.07 0.40
N GLN A 24 2.22 3.69 1.34
CA GLN A 24 2.35 2.41 2.05
C GLN A 24 2.23 1.23 1.09
N LYS A 25 1.26 1.28 0.19
CA LYS A 25 1.05 0.24 -0.82
C LYS A 25 2.27 0.10 -1.72
N GLN A 26 2.82 1.20 -2.20
CA GLN A 26 4.01 1.20 -3.05
C GLN A 26 5.22 0.60 -2.33
N SER A 27 5.43 0.97 -1.07
CA SER A 27 6.51 0.43 -0.25
C SER A 27 6.40 -1.09 -0.10
N LEU A 28 5.20 -1.59 0.14
CA LEU A 28 4.96 -3.03 0.27
C LEU A 28 5.12 -3.76 -1.06
N MET A 29 4.74 -3.15 -2.16
CA MET A 29 4.93 -3.72 -3.49
C MET A 29 6.41 -3.87 -3.83
N ILE A 30 7.23 -2.89 -3.45
CA ILE A 30 8.69 -2.95 -3.63
C ILE A 30 9.26 -4.09 -2.78
N GLN A 31 8.86 -4.16 -1.52
CA GLN A 31 9.27 -5.23 -0.61
C GLN A 31 8.90 -6.61 -1.18
N ASN A 32 7.71 -6.73 -1.73
CA ASN A 32 7.24 -7.99 -2.32
C ASN A 32 8.08 -8.41 -3.51
N LYS A 33 8.47 -7.46 -4.35
CA LYS A 33 9.35 -7.74 -5.50
C LYS A 33 10.73 -8.19 -5.06
N GLU A 34 11.26 -7.59 -4.00
CA GLU A 34 12.55 -8.00 -3.43
C GLU A 34 12.49 -9.42 -2.89
N THR A 35 11.38 -9.76 -2.22
CA THR A 35 11.14 -11.11 -1.71
C THR A 35 11.05 -12.13 -2.83
N GLU A 36 10.33 -11.81 -3.91
CA GLU A 36 10.21 -12.68 -5.09
C GLU A 36 11.56 -12.90 -5.75
N ARG A 37 12.36 -11.85 -5.86
CA ARG A 37 13.70 -11.94 -6.44
C ARG A 37 14.61 -12.82 -5.58
N ALA A 38 14.52 -12.67 -4.25
CA ALA A 38 15.28 -13.51 -3.33
C ALA A 38 14.88 -14.98 -3.46
N LEU A 39 13.58 -15.26 -3.60
CA LEU A 39 13.09 -16.62 -3.80
C LEU A 39 13.61 -17.21 -5.12
N GLU A 40 13.64 -16.44 -6.19
CA GLU A 40 14.18 -16.89 -7.47
C GLU A 40 15.67 -17.23 -7.36
N GLU A 41 16.43 -16.40 -6.67
CA GLU A 41 17.87 -16.64 -6.47
C GLU A 41 18.13 -17.90 -5.65
N ILE A 42 17.30 -18.15 -4.63
CA ILE A 42 17.40 -19.35 -3.81
C ILE A 42 17.11 -20.60 -4.63
N GLU A 43 16.12 -20.58 -5.52
CA GLU A 43 15.76 -21.71 -6.36
C GLU A 43 16.81 -22.02 -7.42
N LYS A 44 17.44 -21.00 -7.98
CA LYS A 44 18.46 -21.17 -9.02
C LYS A 44 19.80 -21.64 -8.46
N GLY A 45 20.12 -21.26 -7.22
CA GLY A 45 21.41 -21.51 -6.63
C GLY A 45 21.51 -22.85 -5.92
N SER A 46 22.68 -23.50 -6.07
CA SER A 46 23.03 -24.69 -5.30
C SER A 46 24.01 -24.34 -4.17
N GLU A 47 24.39 -23.09 -4.06
CA GLU A 47 25.38 -22.60 -3.10
C GLU A 47 24.79 -22.38 -1.71
N GLU A 48 25.68 -22.19 -0.75
CA GLU A 48 25.29 -21.92 0.62
C GLU A 48 24.57 -20.58 0.74
N ILE A 49 23.57 -20.54 1.61
CA ILE A 49 22.78 -19.34 1.88
C ILE A 49 23.20 -18.76 3.22
N TYR A 50 23.29 -17.45 3.27
CA TYR A 50 23.59 -16.70 4.48
C TYR A 50 22.50 -15.73 4.80
N LYS A 51 22.29 -15.48 6.07
CA LYS A 51 21.29 -14.57 6.59
C LYS A 51 21.98 -13.48 7.39
N THR A 52 21.59 -12.23 7.17
CA THR A 52 22.11 -11.13 7.98
C THR A 52 21.26 -10.94 9.23
N ILE A 53 21.93 -10.92 10.40
CA ILE A 53 21.29 -10.64 11.69
C ILE A 53 22.08 -9.47 12.27
N GLY A 54 21.53 -8.24 12.17
CA GLY A 54 22.29 -7.05 12.50
C GLY A 54 23.55 -6.95 11.65
N PRO A 55 24.72 -6.76 12.28
CA PRO A 55 25.99 -6.68 11.53
C PRO A 55 26.62 -8.05 11.23
N ILE A 56 25.94 -9.15 11.61
CA ILE A 56 26.50 -10.50 11.51
C ILE A 56 25.89 -11.25 10.34
N LEU A 57 26.73 -11.97 9.60
CA LEU A 57 26.33 -12.88 8.54
C LEU A 57 26.38 -14.31 9.07
N VAL A 58 25.26 -15.00 9.04
CA VAL A 58 25.11 -16.35 9.59
C VAL A 58 24.68 -17.32 8.50
N ARG A 59 25.27 -18.51 8.48
CA ARG A 59 24.85 -19.57 7.56
C ARG A 59 23.41 -19.96 7.88
N ALA A 60 22.58 -20.10 6.86
CA ALA A 60 21.17 -20.44 7.00
C ALA A 60 20.80 -21.67 6.19
N ASN A 61 19.75 -22.36 6.63
CA ASN A 61 19.20 -23.49 5.93
C ASN A 61 18.30 -22.98 4.77
N ARG A 62 18.53 -23.50 3.58
CA ARG A 62 17.80 -23.07 2.37
C ARG A 62 16.28 -23.21 2.52
N GLU A 63 15.83 -24.36 3.01
CA GLU A 63 14.39 -24.62 3.17
C GLU A 63 13.75 -23.69 4.18
N ASP A 64 14.44 -23.41 5.28
CA ASP A 64 13.94 -22.49 6.30
C ASP A 64 13.82 -21.07 5.77
N VAL A 65 14.84 -20.60 5.03
CA VAL A 65 14.83 -19.26 4.44
C VAL A 65 13.71 -19.14 3.40
N LYS A 66 13.57 -20.17 2.57
CA LYS A 66 12.50 -20.22 1.56
C LYS A 66 11.12 -20.12 2.21
N LYS A 67 10.91 -20.87 3.28
CA LYS A 67 9.64 -20.87 4.02
C LYS A 67 9.37 -19.49 4.62
N ASP A 68 10.37 -18.89 5.25
CA ASP A 68 10.23 -17.57 5.85
C ASP A 68 9.90 -16.51 4.81
N LEU A 69 10.53 -16.56 3.64
CA LEU A 69 10.27 -15.64 2.53
C LEU A 69 8.86 -15.83 1.96
N GLU A 70 8.40 -17.06 1.83
CA GLU A 70 7.05 -17.36 1.35
C GLU A 70 5.99 -16.85 2.32
N GLU A 71 6.19 -17.04 3.63
CA GLU A 71 5.31 -16.52 4.66
C GLU A 71 5.28 -14.99 4.65
N SER A 72 6.45 -14.37 4.52
CA SER A 72 6.56 -12.92 4.41
C SER A 72 5.80 -12.40 3.19
N ARG A 73 5.94 -13.08 2.05
CA ARG A 73 5.24 -12.71 0.83
C ARG A 73 3.72 -12.75 1.02
N GLU A 74 3.22 -13.81 1.65
CA GLU A 74 1.79 -13.94 1.93
C GLU A 74 1.27 -12.81 2.81
N GLU A 75 2.00 -12.49 3.87
CA GLU A 75 1.64 -11.39 4.78
C GLU A 75 1.60 -10.06 4.05
N VAL A 76 2.60 -9.79 3.22
CA VAL A 76 2.69 -8.54 2.45
C VAL A 76 1.54 -8.46 1.43
N GLU A 77 1.23 -9.56 0.75
CA GLU A 77 0.12 -9.61 -0.20
C GLU A 77 -1.22 -9.31 0.47
N LEU A 78 -1.45 -9.84 1.68
CA LEU A 78 -2.66 -9.55 2.45
C LEU A 78 -2.74 -8.08 2.84
N LYS A 79 -1.61 -7.48 3.24
CA LYS A 79 -1.55 -6.06 3.57
C LYS A 79 -1.84 -5.20 2.34
N ILE A 80 -1.28 -5.56 1.20
CA ILE A 80 -1.54 -4.85 -0.07
C ILE A 80 -3.02 -4.89 -0.42
N LYS A 81 -3.66 -6.05 -0.30
CA LYS A 81 -5.10 -6.18 -0.55
C LYS A 81 -5.93 -5.31 0.38
N SER A 82 -5.55 -5.25 1.65
CA SER A 82 -6.23 -4.40 2.62
C SER A 82 -6.08 -2.92 2.25
N LEU A 83 -4.89 -2.50 1.83
CA LEU A 83 -4.64 -1.13 1.40
C LEU A 83 -5.40 -0.80 0.11
N GLU A 84 -5.52 -1.75 -0.80
CA GLU A 84 -6.31 -1.56 -2.03
C GLU A 84 -7.78 -1.33 -1.73
N LYS A 85 -8.32 -2.01 -0.73
CA LYS A 85 -9.71 -1.78 -0.29
C LYS A 85 -9.86 -0.38 0.32
N GLN A 86 -8.88 0.04 1.12
CA GLN A 86 -8.87 1.40 1.68
C GLN A 86 -8.78 2.45 0.58
N GLU A 87 -7.91 2.22 -0.39
CA GLU A 87 -7.74 3.09 -1.56
C GLU A 87 -9.07 3.27 -2.29
N THR A 88 -9.76 2.17 -2.59
CA THR A 88 -11.05 2.21 -3.26
C THR A 88 -12.08 3.02 -2.48
N ARG A 89 -12.15 2.77 -1.17
CA ARG A 89 -13.07 3.48 -0.28
C ARG A 89 -12.79 4.98 -0.25
N LEU A 90 -11.51 5.35 -0.16
CA LEU A 90 -11.12 6.75 -0.14
C LEU A 90 -11.41 7.45 -1.46
N LYS A 91 -11.15 6.78 -2.58
CA LYS A 91 -11.47 7.31 -3.91
C LYS A 91 -12.98 7.53 -4.10
N GLU A 92 -13.79 6.62 -3.59
CA GLU A 92 -15.25 6.76 -3.61
C GLU A 92 -15.72 7.95 -2.77
N LYS A 93 -15.15 8.12 -1.58
CA LYS A 93 -15.46 9.26 -0.71
C LYS A 93 -15.08 10.57 -1.37
N ILE A 94 -13.89 10.64 -1.95
CA ILE A 94 -13.40 11.83 -2.66
C ILE A 94 -14.34 12.18 -3.82
N LYS A 95 -14.74 11.18 -4.57
CA LYS A 95 -15.67 11.36 -5.70
C LYS A 95 -17.02 11.90 -5.21
N ALA A 96 -17.53 11.38 -4.09
CA ALA A 96 -18.77 11.84 -3.50
C ALA A 96 -18.67 13.30 -3.03
N ILE A 97 -17.54 13.66 -2.39
CA ILE A 97 -17.31 15.04 -1.95
C ILE A 97 -17.22 15.99 -3.16
N GLN A 98 -16.51 15.58 -4.20
CA GLN A 98 -16.41 16.36 -5.43
C GLN A 98 -17.78 16.57 -6.08
N GLY A 99 -18.64 15.56 -6.05
CA GLY A 99 -20.01 15.66 -6.53
C GLY A 99 -20.83 16.69 -5.75
N LYS A 100 -20.71 16.67 -4.44
CA LYS A 100 -21.38 17.66 -3.58
C LYS A 100 -20.84 19.06 -3.84
N PHE A 101 -19.55 19.20 -4.00
CA PHE A 101 -18.89 20.47 -4.29
C PHE A 101 -19.39 21.05 -5.62
N GLN A 102 -19.45 20.23 -6.66
CA GLN A 102 -19.96 20.63 -7.96
C GLN A 102 -21.43 21.05 -7.88
N GLY A 103 -22.22 20.31 -7.11
CA GLY A 103 -23.61 20.65 -6.86
C GLY A 103 -23.79 22.02 -6.25
N LEU A 104 -22.98 22.35 -5.24
CA LEU A 104 -23.04 23.65 -4.57
C LEU A 104 -22.59 24.80 -5.47
N THR A 105 -21.49 24.62 -6.21
CA THR A 105 -21.01 25.65 -7.14
C THR A 105 -21.96 25.84 -8.30
N LYS A 106 -22.53 24.76 -8.83
CA LYS A 106 -23.51 24.82 -9.92
C LYS A 106 -24.76 25.53 -9.48
N THR A 107 -25.28 25.27 -8.29
CA THR A 107 -26.44 25.93 -7.73
C THR A 107 -26.18 27.41 -7.52
N GLY A 108 -24.99 27.77 -7.04
CA GLY A 108 -24.59 29.15 -6.81
C GLY A 108 -24.41 29.95 -8.10
N SER A 109 -23.96 29.30 -9.18
CA SER A 109 -23.71 29.96 -10.46
C SER A 109 -24.92 29.97 -11.39
N GLY A 110 -25.90 29.10 -11.13
CA GLY A 110 -27.07 28.97 -11.97
C GLY A 110 -28.24 29.87 -11.57
N GLY A 111 -27.97 30.88 -10.78
CA GLY A 111 -28.99 31.80 -10.27
C GLY A 111 -29.81 32.47 -11.29
#